data_e6519482c41cdff4106c1832667483a2
#
_entry.id   e6519482c41cdff4106c1832667483a2
#
_cell.length_a   1.000
_cell.length_b   1.000
_cell.length_c   1.000
_cell.angle_alpha   90.00
_cell.angle_beta   90.00
_cell.angle_gamma   90.00
#
_symmetry.space_group_name_H-M   'P 1'
#
loop_
_entity.id
_entity.type
_entity.pdbx_description
1 polymer ?
#
loop_
_entity_poly.entity_id
_entity_poly.type
_entity_poly.pdbx_seq_one_letter_code
_entity_poly.pdbx_strand_id
1 'polypeptide(L)'
;MARTKSSRGFLGALFGRKKKAPARKKTSLLRKVTYMLIALFTGGGSIAGASEYDWIRTVWNLLRERIHAPTAAPSGTSGVDGDTGAIRVYFTHPENPPEQAGDIAHAVVGYIDATEQTLDVAAFELDNRIITDALVRAVRRGVRVRCVTETNYIDESGIKALRSVGVTVIDDKRDGALMHNKFMVFDHKAVWTGSMNFTENCAYRNNNNGVYIPDAHLAENYATKFAWMFEQHKFGAAPNKTDRIPNPLLTLADGTQVENYFSTHDHPANHIVNTLKLAKKSIHFLAFSFTHEGISTAMLDKHAAGVEVSGVFEKTQTAAGHSAFFKMRDARLPVFLDGNPRNMHHKVIIIDSEILIVGSFNFSDSADKSNDENLLIIYNRGVCAKFEEEFQKVLKIAREANP
;
A
#
# COMPACT_ATOMS: atom_id res chain seq x y z
N MET A 1 23.84 -71.70 27.01
CA MET A 1 23.38 -71.81 28.41
C MET A 1 22.15 -70.90 28.48
N ALA A 2 20.93 -71.47 28.38
CA ALA A 2 20.09 -71.98 29.48
C ALA A 2 19.57 -70.80 30.34
N ARG A 3 18.32 -70.52 30.53
CA ARG A 3 17.02 -71.27 30.61
C ARG A 3 15.93 -70.19 30.80
N THR A 4 14.80 -70.25 30.08
CA THR A 4 13.49 -70.83 30.44
C THR A 4 12.85 -70.26 31.73
N LYS A 5 11.62 -69.77 31.70
CA LYS A 5 10.27 -70.38 31.74
C LYS A 5 9.29 -69.31 32.12
N SER A 6 8.17 -69.15 31.45
CA SER A 6 6.88 -69.84 31.69
C SER A 6 6.03 -69.10 32.76
N SER A 7 4.76 -68.81 32.69
CA SER A 7 3.60 -69.30 31.95
C SER A 7 2.33 -68.67 32.54
N ARG A 8 1.24 -68.65 31.72
CA ARG A 8 -0.18 -68.68 32.12
C ARG A 8 -0.72 -67.49 32.89
N GLY A 9 -1.72 -66.82 32.53
CA GLY A 9 -2.96 -67.11 31.82
C GLY A 9 -4.13 -66.68 32.67
N PHE A 10 -5.07 -65.92 32.14
CA PHE A 10 -6.49 -66.18 32.38
C PHE A 10 -7.37 -65.22 31.61
N LEU A 11 -8.39 -65.77 31.01
CA LEU A 11 -9.48 -65.06 30.29
C LEU A 11 -10.32 -64.19 31.24
N GLY A 12 -10.91 -63.14 30.70
CA GLY A 12 -11.99 -62.40 31.35
C GLY A 12 -12.57 -61.30 30.52
N ALA A 13 -13.43 -61.66 29.59
CA ALA A 13 -14.70 -61.12 29.15
C ALA A 13 -14.88 -59.57 29.05
N LEU A 14 -15.12 -59.14 27.80
CA LEU A 14 -16.27 -58.36 27.35
C LEU A 14 -16.77 -57.20 28.24
N PHE A 15 -16.55 -55.97 27.81
CA PHE A 15 -17.66 -55.05 27.52
C PHE A 15 -17.10 -53.79 26.86
N GLY A 16 -17.51 -53.60 25.60
CA GLY A 16 -17.17 -52.42 24.81
C GLY A 16 -17.81 -51.16 25.40
N ARG A 17 -16.98 -50.20 25.81
CA ARG A 17 -17.39 -48.80 25.94
C ARG A 17 -16.88 -48.01 24.78
N LYS A 18 -17.78 -47.72 23.84
CA LYS A 18 -17.57 -46.65 22.81
C LYS A 18 -17.32 -45.34 23.55
N LYS A 19 -16.09 -44.81 23.49
CA LYS A 19 -15.79 -43.45 23.89
C LYS A 19 -16.46 -42.52 22.89
N LYS A 20 -17.51 -41.80 23.29
CA LYS A 20 -18.06 -40.67 22.57
C LYS A 20 -16.99 -39.58 22.45
N ALA A 21 -16.69 -39.14 21.21
CA ALA A 21 -15.90 -37.97 20.95
C ALA A 21 -16.53 -36.75 21.66
N PRO A 22 -15.73 -35.83 22.24
CA PRO A 22 -16.29 -34.67 22.90
C PRO A 22 -16.95 -33.74 21.83
N ALA A 23 -18.21 -33.39 22.07
CA ALA A 23 -18.96 -32.44 21.27
C ALA A 23 -18.23 -31.10 21.25
N ARG A 24 -17.83 -30.64 20.07
CA ARG A 24 -17.35 -29.28 19.84
C ARG A 24 -18.47 -28.29 20.25
N LYS A 25 -18.32 -27.69 21.42
CA LYS A 25 -19.18 -26.58 21.85
C LYS A 25 -18.99 -25.43 20.87
N LYS A 26 -20.00 -25.11 20.06
CA LYS A 26 -20.09 -23.89 19.30
C LYS A 26 -20.13 -22.73 20.30
N THR A 27 -19.00 -22.10 20.58
CA THR A 27 -18.96 -20.84 21.30
C THR A 27 -19.64 -19.78 20.43
N SER A 28 -20.67 -19.11 20.95
CA SER A 28 -21.43 -18.11 20.20
C SER A 28 -20.50 -16.96 19.80
N LEU A 29 -20.73 -16.38 18.64
CA LEU A 29 -20.00 -15.22 18.10
C LEU A 29 -19.93 -14.09 19.16
N LEU A 30 -20.98 -13.91 19.95
CA LEU A 30 -21.05 -12.93 21.04
C LEU A 30 -19.98 -13.17 22.12
N ARG A 31 -19.74 -14.42 22.52
CA ARG A 31 -18.65 -14.75 23.48
C ARG A 31 -17.28 -14.42 22.92
N LYS A 32 -17.05 -14.66 21.62
CA LYS A 32 -15.77 -14.34 20.99
C LYS A 32 -15.51 -12.84 20.95
N VAL A 33 -16.55 -12.04 20.63
CA VAL A 33 -16.49 -10.57 20.64
C VAL A 33 -16.28 -10.04 22.08
N THR A 34 -16.91 -10.63 23.08
CA THR A 34 -16.75 -10.22 24.49
C THR A 34 -15.33 -10.53 25.00
N TYR A 35 -14.75 -11.68 24.68
CA TYR A 35 -13.36 -11.99 25.04
C TYR A 35 -12.37 -11.07 24.34
N MET A 36 -12.67 -10.64 23.14
CA MET A 36 -11.89 -9.73 22.34
C MET A 36 -11.86 -8.32 22.93
N LEU A 37 -13.00 -7.79 23.32
CA LEU A 37 -13.10 -6.50 24.00
C LEU A 37 -12.37 -6.51 25.35
N ILE A 38 -12.44 -7.63 26.08
CA ILE A 38 -11.70 -7.81 27.34
C ILE A 38 -10.18 -7.82 27.08
N ALA A 39 -9.69 -8.49 26.04
CA ALA A 39 -8.27 -8.52 25.69
C ALA A 39 -7.73 -7.13 25.28
N LEU A 40 -8.52 -6.33 24.58
CA LEU A 40 -8.19 -4.95 24.22
C LEU A 40 -8.10 -4.02 25.45
N PHE A 41 -8.91 -4.27 26.49
CA PHE A 41 -8.91 -3.43 27.70
C PHE A 41 -7.95 -3.92 28.81
N THR A 42 -7.44 -5.15 28.76
CA THR A 42 -6.61 -5.72 29.83
C THR A 42 -5.14 -5.89 29.48
N GLY A 43 -4.71 -5.55 28.26
CA GLY A 43 -3.28 -5.45 27.89
C GLY A 43 -2.45 -6.72 28.04
N GLY A 44 -3.03 -7.91 27.95
CA GLY A 44 -2.27 -9.14 28.16
C GLY A 44 -2.81 -10.35 27.43
N GLY A 45 -2.00 -10.92 26.52
CA GLY A 45 -2.18 -12.30 26.09
C GLY A 45 -1.86 -12.55 24.62
N SER A 46 -0.65 -13.02 24.33
CA SER A 46 -0.26 -13.59 23.04
C SER A 46 -1.13 -14.81 22.69
N ILE A 47 -1.84 -14.78 21.58
CA ILE A 47 -2.47 -15.97 20.97
C ILE A 47 -1.63 -16.35 19.75
N ALA A 48 -0.92 -17.48 19.87
CA ALA A 48 -0.06 -18.03 18.84
C ALA A 48 -0.87 -18.59 17.66
N GLY A 49 -0.51 -18.22 16.40
CA GLY A 49 -0.64 -19.12 15.27
C GLY A 49 -1.70 -18.86 14.20
N ALA A 50 -2.26 -17.69 14.07
CA ALA A 50 -2.79 -17.17 12.81
C ALA A 50 -2.41 -15.71 12.76
N SER A 51 -2.11 -15.12 11.61
CA SER A 51 -1.67 -13.74 11.62
C SER A 51 -2.71 -12.91 12.40
N GLU A 52 -2.27 -12.21 13.45
CA GLU A 52 -3.14 -11.37 14.28
C GLU A 52 -4.01 -10.43 13.41
N TYR A 53 -3.59 -10.19 12.20
CA TYR A 53 -4.27 -9.38 11.19
C TYR A 53 -5.50 -10.05 10.55
N ASP A 54 -5.52 -11.37 10.38
CA ASP A 54 -6.65 -12.05 9.72
C ASP A 54 -7.93 -12.02 10.56
N TRP A 55 -7.82 -12.10 11.88
CA TRP A 55 -8.98 -12.03 12.74
C TRP A 55 -9.43 -10.57 12.98
N ILE A 56 -8.51 -9.61 13.12
CA ILE A 56 -8.81 -8.17 13.19
C ILE A 56 -9.53 -7.75 11.91
N ARG A 57 -9.05 -8.19 10.77
CA ARG A 57 -9.68 -7.95 9.47
C ARG A 57 -11.08 -8.61 9.36
N THR A 58 -11.25 -9.81 9.88
CA THR A 58 -12.57 -10.49 9.90
C THR A 58 -13.57 -9.72 10.75
N VAL A 59 -13.15 -9.20 11.90
CA VAL A 59 -13.99 -8.37 12.77
C VAL A 59 -14.24 -7.02 12.14
N TRP A 60 -13.24 -6.42 11.53
CA TRP A 60 -13.35 -5.16 10.80
C TRP A 60 -14.33 -5.26 9.62
N ASN A 61 -14.29 -6.33 8.87
CA ASN A 61 -15.25 -6.61 7.79
C ASN A 61 -16.68 -6.85 8.32
N LEU A 62 -16.83 -7.52 9.48
CA LEU A 62 -18.12 -7.73 10.12
C LEU A 62 -18.71 -6.44 10.73
N LEU A 63 -17.87 -5.58 11.27
CA LEU A 63 -18.28 -4.25 11.76
C LEU A 63 -18.64 -3.33 10.59
N ARG A 64 -17.89 -3.40 9.50
CA ARG A 64 -18.15 -2.65 8.26
C ARG A 64 -19.50 -2.98 7.64
N GLU A 65 -19.89 -4.25 7.59
CA GLU A 65 -21.22 -4.66 7.09
C GLU A 65 -22.38 -4.09 7.92
N ARG A 66 -22.16 -3.77 9.21
CA ARG A 66 -23.15 -3.16 10.09
C ARG A 66 -23.14 -1.64 10.07
N ILE A 67 -22.00 -1.00 9.82
CA ILE A 67 -21.87 0.45 9.76
C ILE A 67 -22.36 1.01 8.41
N HIS A 68 -22.39 0.18 7.37
CA HIS A 68 -22.87 0.54 6.03
C HIS A 68 -24.30 0.12 5.74
N ALA A 69 -25.14 -0.17 6.77
CA ALA A 69 -26.57 -0.15 6.58
C ALA A 69 -26.96 1.29 6.17
N PRO A 70 -27.68 1.51 5.06
CA PRO A 70 -27.96 2.84 4.56
C PRO A 70 -28.86 3.57 5.56
N THR A 71 -28.29 4.48 6.34
CA THR A 71 -29.04 5.56 6.95
C THR A 71 -29.43 6.47 5.80
N ALA A 72 -30.75 6.68 5.63
CA ALA A 72 -31.33 7.56 4.63
C ALA A 72 -30.58 8.90 4.64
N ALA A 73 -30.03 9.28 3.48
CA ALA A 73 -29.39 10.57 3.29
C ALA A 73 -30.39 11.69 3.49
N PRO A 74 -30.03 12.79 4.17
CA PRO A 74 -30.81 14.01 4.08
C PRO A 74 -30.70 14.54 2.64
N SER A 75 -31.83 14.72 1.99
CA SER A 75 -31.97 15.36 0.70
C SER A 75 -31.52 16.81 0.77
N GLY A 76 -30.54 17.20 -0.02
CA GLY A 76 -30.26 18.61 -0.25
C GLY A 76 -28.82 18.89 -0.71
N THR A 77 -28.79 19.38 -1.95
CA THR A 77 -27.76 20.12 -2.68
C THR A 77 -26.75 19.35 -3.52
N SER A 78 -26.97 19.47 -4.82
CA SER A 78 -26.06 19.19 -5.91
C SER A 78 -24.76 20.03 -5.82
N GLY A 79 -23.64 19.34 -5.69
CA GLY A 79 -22.31 19.89 -5.84
C GLY A 79 -21.34 18.72 -5.88
N VAL A 80 -20.87 18.37 -7.08
CA VAL A 80 -19.88 17.30 -7.27
C VAL A 80 -18.50 17.87 -7.02
N ASP A 81 -18.19 18.17 -5.77
CA ASP A 81 -16.82 18.18 -5.27
C ASP A 81 -16.76 17.08 -4.21
N GLY A 82 -16.19 15.95 -4.62
CA GLY A 82 -16.01 14.82 -3.71
C GLY A 82 -15.16 15.26 -2.53
N ASP A 83 -15.78 15.34 -1.34
CA ASP A 83 -15.08 15.64 -0.11
C ASP A 83 -14.02 14.54 0.14
N THR A 84 -12.76 14.90 0.04
CA THR A 84 -11.61 14.02 0.30
C THR A 84 -11.25 13.97 1.79
N GLY A 85 -11.98 14.68 2.64
CA GLY A 85 -11.68 14.81 4.06
C GLY A 85 -10.33 15.48 4.29
N ALA A 86 -9.53 14.90 5.17
CA ALA A 86 -8.20 15.39 5.49
C ALA A 86 -7.15 15.05 4.39
N ILE A 87 -7.42 14.05 3.54
CA ILE A 87 -6.47 13.59 2.52
C ILE A 87 -6.38 14.62 1.39
N ARG A 88 -5.17 14.98 0.97
CA ARG A 88 -4.92 15.81 -0.20
C ARG A 88 -4.32 14.94 -1.30
N VAL A 89 -4.89 15.03 -2.51
CA VAL A 89 -4.52 14.23 -3.68
C VAL A 89 -3.94 15.14 -4.75
N TYR A 90 -2.86 14.70 -5.35
CA TYR A 90 -2.14 15.44 -6.40
C TYR A 90 -1.80 14.51 -7.55
N PHE A 91 -1.86 15.05 -8.76
CA PHE A 91 -1.46 14.35 -9.98
C PHE A 91 -0.46 15.20 -10.77
N THR A 92 0.34 14.55 -11.58
CA THR A 92 1.10 15.21 -12.63
C THR A 92 0.20 15.45 -13.85
N HIS A 93 0.55 16.46 -14.63
CA HIS A 93 -0.18 16.84 -15.84
C HIS A 93 0.78 16.90 -17.02
N PRO A 94 1.36 15.75 -17.46
CA PRO A 94 2.39 15.74 -18.51
C PRO A 94 1.91 16.26 -19.89
N GLU A 95 0.60 16.33 -20.08
CA GLU A 95 -0.06 16.91 -21.25
C GLU A 95 -0.09 18.45 -21.25
N ASN A 96 0.16 19.07 -20.09
CA ASN A 96 0.18 20.52 -19.92
C ASN A 96 1.58 21.10 -20.19
N PRO A 97 1.69 22.41 -20.47
CA PRO A 97 2.99 23.09 -20.49
C PRO A 97 3.77 22.87 -19.19
N PRO A 98 5.12 22.85 -19.23
CA PRO A 98 5.96 22.53 -18.06
C PRO A 98 5.65 23.36 -16.82
N GLU A 99 5.27 24.62 -16.96
CA GLU A 99 4.90 25.51 -15.87
C GLU A 99 3.62 25.11 -15.13
N GLN A 100 2.77 24.29 -15.74
CA GLN A 100 1.53 23.74 -15.16
C GLN A 100 1.64 22.24 -14.83
N ALA A 101 2.59 21.55 -15.45
CA ALA A 101 2.77 20.12 -15.25
C ALA A 101 3.31 19.78 -13.85
N GLY A 102 4.03 20.72 -13.23
CA GLY A 102 4.77 20.52 -11.98
C GLY A 102 4.01 20.80 -10.68
N ASP A 103 2.70 20.94 -10.69
CA ASP A 103 1.91 21.28 -9.50
C ASP A 103 2.14 20.30 -8.34
N ILE A 104 2.32 19.02 -8.61
CA ILE A 104 2.63 18.00 -7.61
C ILE A 104 3.97 18.27 -6.91
N ALA A 105 5.01 18.72 -7.64
CA ALA A 105 6.30 19.06 -7.05
C ALA A 105 6.20 20.32 -6.19
N HIS A 106 5.44 21.34 -6.64
CA HIS A 106 5.18 22.55 -5.85
C HIS A 106 4.40 22.25 -4.56
N ALA A 107 3.45 21.30 -4.60
CA ALA A 107 2.77 20.85 -3.40
C ALA A 107 3.73 20.21 -2.39
N VAL A 108 4.63 19.33 -2.85
CA VAL A 108 5.70 18.75 -1.99
C VAL A 108 6.57 19.84 -1.38
N VAL A 109 7.00 20.81 -2.21
CA VAL A 109 7.79 21.97 -1.75
C VAL A 109 7.07 22.74 -0.64
N GLY A 110 5.76 23.00 -0.81
CA GLY A 110 4.96 23.69 0.20
C GLY A 110 4.94 22.96 1.54
N TYR A 111 4.82 21.61 1.55
CA TYR A 111 4.87 20.83 2.79
C TYR A 111 6.27 20.79 3.41
N ILE A 112 7.34 20.73 2.60
CA ILE A 112 8.71 20.81 3.09
C ILE A 112 8.96 22.19 3.72
N ASP A 113 8.52 23.27 3.07
CA ASP A 113 8.72 24.63 3.59
C ASP A 113 7.89 24.91 4.85
N ALA A 114 6.77 24.21 5.06
CA ALA A 114 5.95 24.28 6.26
C ALA A 114 6.47 23.42 7.44
N THR A 115 7.46 22.54 7.21
CA THR A 115 8.03 21.68 8.27
C THR A 115 8.87 22.48 9.25
N GLU A 116 8.68 22.23 10.54
CA GLU A 116 9.29 23.02 11.62
C GLU A 116 10.42 22.29 12.35
N GLN A 117 10.33 20.96 12.56
CA GLN A 117 11.21 20.23 13.46
C GLN A 117 11.96 19.08 12.79
N THR A 118 11.24 18.17 12.13
CA THR A 118 11.82 16.92 11.59
C THR A 118 11.25 16.57 10.24
N LEU A 119 12.11 16.08 9.35
CA LEU A 119 11.74 15.62 8.03
C LEU A 119 12.51 14.35 7.67
N ASP A 120 11.81 13.23 7.61
CA ASP A 120 12.36 11.95 7.17
C ASP A 120 11.99 11.71 5.71
N VAL A 121 12.98 11.48 4.87
CA VAL A 121 12.84 11.35 3.42
C VAL A 121 13.30 9.97 2.97
N ALA A 122 12.38 9.13 2.47
CA ALA A 122 12.72 7.91 1.75
C ALA A 122 12.52 8.16 0.25
N ALA A 123 13.61 8.34 -0.46
CA ALA A 123 13.64 8.70 -1.86
C ALA A 123 14.35 7.62 -2.68
N PHE A 124 13.60 6.89 -3.51
CA PHE A 124 14.22 5.99 -4.50
C PHE A 124 15.19 6.77 -5.39
N GLU A 125 14.73 7.88 -5.96
CA GLU A 125 15.50 8.84 -6.78
C GLU A 125 15.23 10.28 -6.32
N LEU A 126 16.23 11.16 -6.38
CA LEU A 126 16.12 12.57 -6.02
C LEU A 126 17.01 13.43 -6.93
N ASP A 127 16.45 13.98 -8.00
CA ASP A 127 17.13 14.93 -8.88
C ASP A 127 16.31 16.21 -9.14
N ASN A 128 15.03 16.25 -8.70
CA ASN A 128 14.19 17.43 -8.91
C ASN A 128 14.72 18.63 -8.14
N ARG A 129 15.01 19.69 -8.88
CA ARG A 129 15.70 20.86 -8.34
C ARG A 129 14.89 21.58 -7.28
N ILE A 130 13.60 21.86 -7.51
CA ILE A 130 12.81 22.65 -6.55
C ILE A 130 12.56 21.91 -5.25
N ILE A 131 12.40 20.59 -5.31
CA ILE A 131 12.29 19.72 -4.13
C ILE A 131 13.61 19.69 -3.37
N THR A 132 14.73 19.50 -4.07
CA THR A 132 16.07 19.52 -3.47
C THR A 132 16.37 20.85 -2.79
N ASP A 133 16.07 21.96 -3.47
CA ASP A 133 16.26 23.30 -2.91
C ASP A 133 15.39 23.54 -1.66
N ALA A 134 14.16 23.00 -1.62
CA ALA A 134 13.30 23.06 -0.44
C ALA A 134 13.86 22.26 0.74
N LEU A 135 14.38 21.06 0.50
CA LEU A 135 15.05 20.25 1.52
C LEU A 135 16.29 20.98 2.09
N VAL A 136 17.10 21.59 1.23
CA VAL A 136 18.25 22.40 1.67
C VAL A 136 17.79 23.62 2.49
N ARG A 137 16.68 24.28 2.09
CA ARG A 137 16.10 25.38 2.90
C ARG A 137 15.63 24.87 4.27
N ALA A 138 15.00 23.69 4.34
CA ALA A 138 14.58 23.10 5.60
C ALA A 138 15.77 22.88 6.55
N VAL A 139 16.88 22.33 6.06
CA VAL A 139 18.13 22.19 6.84
C VAL A 139 18.62 23.55 7.34
N ARG A 140 18.62 24.59 6.49
CA ARG A 140 19.06 25.95 6.87
C ARG A 140 18.15 26.62 7.90
N ARG A 141 16.87 26.23 7.96
CA ARG A 141 15.94 26.67 9.03
C ARG A 141 16.15 25.93 10.35
N GLY A 142 17.01 24.91 10.39
CA GLY A 142 17.25 24.09 11.58
C GLY A 142 16.38 22.85 11.68
N VAL A 143 15.60 22.51 10.64
CA VAL A 143 14.85 21.26 10.57
C VAL A 143 15.83 20.09 10.50
N ARG A 144 15.62 19.05 11.33
CA ARG A 144 16.39 17.82 11.28
C ARG A 144 15.96 16.97 10.09
N VAL A 145 16.66 17.09 8.97
CA VAL A 145 16.43 16.29 7.77
C VAL A 145 17.27 15.02 7.79
N ARG A 146 16.67 13.87 7.52
CA ARG A 146 17.32 12.57 7.32
C ARG A 146 16.88 12.00 6.00
N CYS A 147 17.76 11.24 5.33
CA CYS A 147 17.43 10.68 4.01
C CYS A 147 17.86 9.20 3.91
N VAL A 148 16.98 8.38 3.34
CA VAL A 148 17.28 7.03 2.86
C VAL A 148 17.07 7.01 1.36
N THR A 149 18.00 6.44 0.59
CA THR A 149 17.93 6.34 -0.87
C THR A 149 18.33 4.96 -1.36
N GLU A 150 18.08 4.70 -2.64
CA GLU A 150 18.55 3.51 -3.35
C GLU A 150 20.04 3.63 -3.69
N THR A 151 20.79 2.53 -3.56
CA THR A 151 22.25 2.51 -3.83
C THR A 151 22.60 2.99 -5.23
N ASN A 152 21.82 2.60 -6.24
CA ASN A 152 22.11 2.99 -7.64
C ASN A 152 21.98 4.50 -7.89
N TYR A 153 21.27 5.22 -7.01
CA TYR A 153 21.01 6.67 -7.12
C TYR A 153 21.72 7.51 -6.06
N ILE A 154 22.65 6.90 -5.31
CA ILE A 154 23.39 7.55 -4.22
C ILE A 154 24.23 8.76 -4.70
N ASP A 155 24.54 8.82 -5.98
CA ASP A 155 25.32 9.87 -6.63
C ASP A 155 24.48 10.90 -7.39
N GLU A 156 23.16 10.86 -7.29
CA GLU A 156 22.29 11.88 -7.90
C GLU A 156 22.52 13.29 -7.35
N SER A 157 22.17 14.28 -8.15
CA SER A 157 22.42 15.69 -7.83
C SER A 157 21.75 16.13 -6.52
N GLY A 158 20.52 15.70 -6.27
CA GLY A 158 19.79 16.01 -5.05
C GLY A 158 20.44 15.38 -3.82
N ILE A 159 20.88 14.13 -3.93
CA ILE A 159 21.58 13.42 -2.83
C ILE A 159 22.92 14.12 -2.51
N LYS A 160 23.69 14.49 -3.54
CA LYS A 160 24.94 15.25 -3.35
C LYS A 160 24.69 16.63 -2.70
N ALA A 161 23.62 17.31 -3.10
CA ALA A 161 23.24 18.57 -2.49
C ALA A 161 22.88 18.44 -1.01
N LEU A 162 22.10 17.41 -0.63
CA LEU A 162 21.78 17.12 0.78
C LEU A 162 23.05 16.83 1.61
N ARG A 163 23.94 16.00 1.11
CA ARG A 163 25.21 15.70 1.79
C ARG A 163 26.08 16.95 1.97
N SER A 164 26.08 17.85 0.99
CA SER A 164 26.89 19.09 1.04
C SER A 164 26.46 20.05 2.15
N VAL A 165 25.22 19.95 2.63
CA VAL A 165 24.68 20.73 3.75
C VAL A 165 24.59 19.93 5.06
N GLY A 166 25.26 18.76 5.13
CA GLY A 166 25.41 17.98 6.35
C GLY A 166 24.27 16.99 6.63
N VAL A 167 23.36 16.73 5.67
CA VAL A 167 22.34 15.69 5.83
C VAL A 167 23.00 14.31 5.81
N THR A 168 22.66 13.49 6.81
CA THR A 168 23.03 12.07 6.80
C THR A 168 22.13 11.35 5.82
N VAL A 169 22.76 10.70 4.83
CA VAL A 169 22.09 9.89 3.81
C VAL A 169 22.58 8.43 3.91
N ILE A 170 21.63 7.52 4.07
CA ILE A 170 21.86 6.07 4.10
C ILE A 170 21.32 5.47 2.80
N ASP A 171 22.05 4.54 2.21
CA ASP A 171 21.62 3.71 1.09
C ASP A 171 21.45 2.25 1.52
N ASP A 172 20.72 1.47 0.73
CA ASP A 172 20.36 0.10 1.10
C ASP A 172 21.48 -0.94 0.86
N LYS A 173 22.48 -0.61 0.06
CA LYS A 173 23.65 -1.46 -0.26
C LYS A 173 23.30 -2.86 -0.76
N ARG A 174 22.21 -2.97 -1.52
CA ARG A 174 21.75 -4.26 -2.05
C ARG A 174 21.85 -4.32 -3.56
N ASP A 175 22.16 -5.53 -4.06
CA ASP A 175 22.08 -5.87 -5.47
C ASP A 175 20.78 -6.65 -5.75
N GLY A 176 20.04 -6.28 -6.79
CA GLY A 176 18.85 -7.00 -7.27
C GLY A 176 17.58 -6.81 -6.46
N ALA A 177 17.63 -6.01 -5.39
CA ALA A 177 16.46 -5.56 -4.62
C ALA A 177 16.56 -4.05 -4.42
N LEU A 178 15.44 -3.35 -4.28
CA LEU A 178 15.40 -1.89 -4.30
C LEU A 178 14.84 -1.30 -3.00
N MET A 179 15.45 -0.22 -2.52
CA MET A 179 14.78 0.72 -1.63
C MET A 179 13.85 1.60 -2.48
N HIS A 180 12.68 1.08 -2.81
CA HIS A 180 11.78 1.69 -3.80
C HIS A 180 10.72 2.60 -3.20
N ASN A 181 10.78 2.93 -1.92
CA ASN A 181 9.88 3.88 -1.27
C ASN A 181 10.03 5.31 -1.81
N LYS A 182 8.93 6.04 -1.79
CA LYS A 182 8.84 7.45 -2.16
C LYS A 182 7.92 8.15 -1.18
N PHE A 183 8.44 8.37 0.05
CA PHE A 183 7.63 9.01 1.08
C PHE A 183 8.44 10.06 1.88
N MET A 184 7.72 10.96 2.49
CA MET A 184 8.24 11.91 3.47
C MET A 184 7.37 11.90 4.72
N VAL A 185 8.00 12.02 5.90
CA VAL A 185 7.31 12.17 7.18
C VAL A 185 7.64 13.56 7.73
N PHE A 186 6.61 14.39 7.91
CA PHE A 186 6.71 15.78 8.32
C PHE A 186 6.37 15.92 9.81
N ASP A 187 7.31 16.33 10.65
CA ASP A 187 7.16 16.62 12.08
C ASP A 187 6.50 15.50 12.90
N HIS A 188 6.58 14.23 12.42
CA HIS A 188 5.82 13.08 12.95
C HIS A 188 4.30 13.32 13.01
N LYS A 189 3.76 14.19 12.15
CA LYS A 189 2.34 14.58 12.12
C LYS A 189 1.65 14.27 10.82
N ALA A 190 2.40 14.12 9.72
CA ALA A 190 1.84 13.92 8.39
C ALA A 190 2.77 13.09 7.52
N VAL A 191 2.18 12.48 6.48
CA VAL A 191 2.89 11.66 5.49
C VAL A 191 2.57 12.15 4.08
N TRP A 192 3.59 12.22 3.24
CA TRP A 192 3.46 12.20 1.78
C TRP A 192 3.87 10.83 1.27
N THR A 193 3.07 10.23 0.39
CA THR A 193 3.44 9.03 -0.36
C THR A 193 2.75 9.00 -1.73
N GLY A 194 3.06 7.99 -2.57
CA GLY A 194 2.47 7.81 -3.89
C GLY A 194 3.43 7.17 -4.88
N SER A 195 3.18 7.37 -6.17
CA SER A 195 3.99 6.81 -7.24
C SER A 195 5.17 7.70 -7.66
N MET A 196 5.13 9.00 -7.35
CA MET A 196 6.11 9.98 -7.85
C MET A 196 7.48 9.80 -7.20
N ASN A 197 8.51 9.47 -8.01
CA ASN A 197 9.90 9.74 -7.62
C ASN A 197 10.12 11.24 -7.53
N PHE A 198 11.04 11.68 -6.68
CA PHE A 198 11.34 13.09 -6.53
C PHE A 198 12.30 13.58 -7.63
N THR A 199 11.93 13.28 -8.90
CA THR A 199 12.74 13.58 -10.09
C THR A 199 12.04 14.52 -11.06
N GLU A 200 12.83 15.18 -11.91
CA GLU A 200 12.31 16.03 -12.98
C GLU A 200 11.37 15.27 -13.93
N ASN A 201 11.75 14.03 -14.31
CA ASN A 201 10.90 13.22 -15.18
C ASN A 201 9.57 12.86 -14.50
N CYS A 202 9.61 12.46 -13.23
CA CYS A 202 8.40 12.07 -12.50
C CYS A 202 7.49 13.26 -12.18
N ALA A 203 8.04 14.44 -11.97
CA ALA A 203 7.26 15.63 -11.66
C ALA A 203 6.58 16.27 -12.90
N TYR A 204 7.20 16.15 -14.10
CA TYR A 204 6.76 16.94 -15.27
C TYR A 204 6.41 16.12 -16.51
N ARG A 205 6.80 14.84 -16.60
CA ARG A 205 6.70 14.08 -17.85
C ARG A 205 5.99 12.75 -17.74
N ASN A 206 6.05 12.12 -16.56
CA ASN A 206 5.37 10.84 -16.29
C ASN A 206 4.00 11.10 -15.66
N ASN A 207 3.03 10.20 -15.86
CA ASN A 207 1.80 10.24 -15.07
C ASN A 207 2.08 9.67 -13.68
N ASN A 208 1.91 10.50 -12.66
CA ASN A 208 2.13 10.15 -11.27
C ASN A 208 1.03 10.68 -10.35
N ASN A 209 0.96 10.12 -9.16
CA ASN A 209 0.15 10.61 -8.06
C ASN A 209 0.98 10.83 -6.81
N GLY A 210 0.45 11.67 -5.93
CA GLY A 210 0.88 11.83 -4.56
C GLY A 210 -0.32 12.04 -3.65
N VAL A 211 -0.24 11.51 -2.44
CA VAL A 211 -1.22 11.73 -1.38
C VAL A 211 -0.52 12.29 -0.16
N TYR A 212 -1.08 13.36 0.40
CA TYR A 212 -0.66 13.91 1.69
C TYR A 212 -1.73 13.65 2.72
N ILE A 213 -1.36 13.04 3.85
CA ILE A 213 -2.27 12.62 4.91
C ILE A 213 -1.77 13.19 6.24
N PRO A 214 -2.47 14.18 6.83
CA PRO A 214 -2.12 14.78 8.12
C PRO A 214 -2.69 13.93 9.26
N ASP A 215 -2.02 12.81 9.57
CA ASP A 215 -2.37 11.91 10.66
C ASP A 215 -1.12 11.42 11.39
N ALA A 216 -1.10 11.61 12.71
CA ALA A 216 0.07 11.29 13.53
C ALA A 216 0.30 9.76 13.68
N HIS A 217 -0.75 8.94 13.69
CA HIS A 217 -0.62 7.49 13.78
C HIS A 217 -0.08 6.90 12.47
N LEU A 218 -0.53 7.44 11.32
CA LEU A 218 0.05 7.08 10.04
C LEU A 218 1.52 7.54 9.97
N ALA A 219 1.82 8.76 10.43
CA ALA A 219 3.19 9.27 10.49
C ALA A 219 4.09 8.39 11.36
N GLU A 220 3.58 7.86 12.48
CA GLU A 220 4.30 6.92 13.34
C GLU A 220 4.64 5.61 12.61
N ASN A 221 3.73 5.07 11.79
CA ASN A 221 4.00 3.88 10.96
C ASN A 221 5.18 4.13 10.00
N TYR A 222 5.11 5.24 9.24
CA TYR A 222 6.16 5.58 8.27
C TYR A 222 7.48 5.94 8.95
N ALA A 223 7.45 6.62 10.09
CA ALA A 223 8.65 6.90 10.90
C ALA A 223 9.27 5.60 11.45
N THR A 224 8.45 4.62 11.85
CA THR A 224 8.90 3.29 12.28
C THR A 224 9.61 2.56 11.14
N LYS A 225 9.01 2.51 9.95
CA LYS A 225 9.65 1.92 8.76
C LYS A 225 10.93 2.66 8.40
N PHE A 226 10.92 3.99 8.47
CA PHE A 226 12.11 4.81 8.22
C PHE A 226 13.24 4.49 9.21
N ALA A 227 12.94 4.39 10.51
CA ALA A 227 13.90 4.04 11.55
C ALA A 227 14.52 2.64 11.34
N TRP A 228 13.75 1.65 10.88
CA TRP A 228 14.31 0.34 10.51
C TRP A 228 15.38 0.48 9.42
N MET A 229 15.12 1.28 8.38
CA MET A 229 16.07 1.51 7.29
C MET A 229 17.24 2.39 7.74
N PHE A 230 16.96 3.53 8.34
CA PHE A 230 17.96 4.56 8.63
C PHE A 230 18.85 4.23 9.84
N GLU A 231 18.25 3.76 10.96
CA GLU A 231 18.96 3.55 12.21
C GLU A 231 19.47 2.11 12.36
N GLN A 232 18.70 1.14 11.84
CA GLN A 232 19.01 -0.27 12.01
C GLN A 232 19.56 -0.93 10.75
N HIS A 233 19.62 -0.21 9.63
CA HIS A 233 20.07 -0.71 8.32
C HIS A 233 19.29 -1.98 7.88
N LYS A 234 18.02 -2.07 8.24
CA LYS A 234 17.13 -3.19 7.90
C LYS A 234 16.32 -2.86 6.66
N PHE A 235 16.67 -3.50 5.56
CA PHE A 235 16.00 -3.36 4.26
C PHE A 235 15.40 -4.69 3.81
N GLY A 236 14.33 -4.64 3.02
CA GLY A 236 13.66 -5.82 2.47
C GLY A 236 13.20 -6.78 3.57
N ALA A 237 13.61 -8.04 3.49
CA ALA A 237 13.28 -9.10 4.46
C ALA A 237 14.11 -9.05 5.77
N ALA A 238 14.97 -8.03 5.93
CA ALA A 238 15.85 -7.92 7.11
C ALA A 238 15.15 -7.59 8.44
N PRO A 239 13.95 -6.96 8.50
CA PRO A 239 13.21 -6.85 9.75
C PRO A 239 12.95 -8.22 10.40
N ASN A 240 12.99 -8.28 11.73
CA ASN A 240 12.62 -9.50 12.43
C ASN A 240 11.14 -9.82 12.20
N LYS A 241 10.77 -11.11 12.27
CA LYS A 241 9.35 -11.53 12.14
C LYS A 241 8.42 -10.87 13.16
N THR A 242 8.96 -10.35 14.25
CA THR A 242 8.25 -9.65 15.32
C THR A 242 8.15 -8.14 15.11
N ASP A 243 8.95 -7.58 14.20
CA ASP A 243 8.89 -6.14 13.91
C ASP A 243 7.53 -5.81 13.25
N ARG A 244 6.82 -4.85 13.78
CA ARG A 244 5.49 -4.41 13.29
C ARG A 244 5.39 -2.91 13.35
N ILE A 245 4.68 -2.34 12.36
CA ILE A 245 4.23 -0.95 12.48
C ILE A 245 3.13 -0.86 13.53
N PRO A 246 3.04 0.24 14.28
CA PRO A 246 2.12 0.32 15.42
C PRO A 246 0.64 0.39 15.03
N ASN A 247 0.30 1.01 13.89
CA ASN A 247 -1.08 1.32 13.52
C ASN A 247 -1.40 0.82 12.09
N PRO A 248 -1.38 -0.50 11.80
CA PRO A 248 -1.61 -1.01 10.43
C PRO A 248 -3.03 -0.74 9.92
N LEU A 249 -3.99 -0.59 10.83
CA LEU A 249 -5.38 -0.24 10.57
C LEU A 249 -5.72 0.99 11.39
N LEU A 250 -6.11 2.08 10.74
CA LEU A 250 -6.41 3.33 11.42
C LEU A 250 -7.67 4.00 10.83
N THR A 251 -8.26 4.88 11.63
CA THR A 251 -9.38 5.72 11.20
C THR A 251 -8.95 7.18 11.38
N LEU A 252 -8.93 7.93 10.29
CA LEU A 252 -8.62 9.35 10.30
C LEU A 252 -9.70 10.17 11.01
N ALA A 253 -9.40 11.43 11.32
CA ALA A 253 -10.30 12.30 12.06
C ALA A 253 -11.67 12.54 11.37
N ASP A 254 -11.72 12.42 10.05
CA ASP A 254 -12.93 12.51 9.23
C ASP A 254 -13.69 11.20 9.09
N GLY A 255 -13.27 10.13 9.76
CA GLY A 255 -13.86 8.80 9.68
C GLY A 255 -13.33 7.93 8.53
N THR A 256 -12.43 8.44 7.69
CA THR A 256 -11.78 7.65 6.64
C THR A 256 -10.98 6.51 7.24
N GLN A 257 -11.23 5.29 6.77
CA GLN A 257 -10.47 4.12 7.17
C GLN A 257 -9.28 3.94 6.24
N VAL A 258 -8.12 3.59 6.81
CA VAL A 258 -6.88 3.38 6.08
C VAL A 258 -6.19 2.12 6.59
N GLU A 259 -5.79 1.25 5.67
CA GLU A 259 -4.86 0.15 5.95
C GLU A 259 -3.49 0.56 5.40
N ASN A 260 -2.41 0.28 6.16
CA ASN A 260 -1.04 0.58 5.77
C ASN A 260 -0.17 -0.67 5.84
N TYR A 261 0.58 -0.94 4.77
CA TYR A 261 1.44 -2.12 4.63
C TYR A 261 2.78 -1.75 4.02
N PHE A 262 3.84 -2.45 4.45
CA PHE A 262 5.19 -2.31 3.89
C PHE A 262 5.72 -3.66 3.40
N SER A 263 6.30 -3.68 2.21
CA SER A 263 7.05 -4.84 1.73
C SER A 263 8.39 -4.93 2.49
N THR A 264 8.93 -6.10 2.65
CA THR A 264 8.46 -7.44 2.30
C THR A 264 7.65 -8.05 3.43
N HIS A 265 7.60 -7.36 4.53
CA HIS A 265 7.20 -7.81 5.86
C HIS A 265 5.71 -8.14 5.95
N ASP A 266 4.87 -7.28 5.36
CA ASP A 266 3.43 -7.39 5.45
C ASP A 266 2.81 -8.13 4.24
N HIS A 267 3.61 -8.55 3.25
CA HIS A 267 3.11 -9.19 2.02
C HIS A 267 1.94 -8.43 1.36
N PRO A 268 2.15 -7.19 0.90
CA PRO A 268 1.08 -6.32 0.40
C PRO A 268 0.24 -6.94 -0.72
N ALA A 269 0.82 -7.83 -1.55
CA ALA A 269 0.09 -8.53 -2.61
C ALA A 269 -1.09 -9.34 -2.07
N ASN A 270 -0.96 -9.98 -0.90
CA ASN A 270 -2.05 -10.72 -0.27
C ASN A 270 -3.20 -9.79 0.16
N HIS A 271 -2.88 -8.59 0.64
CA HIS A 271 -3.86 -7.58 1.03
C HIS A 271 -4.60 -7.04 -0.19
N ILE A 272 -3.88 -6.78 -1.29
CA ILE A 272 -4.49 -6.41 -2.59
C ILE A 272 -5.48 -7.49 -3.04
N VAL A 273 -5.04 -8.76 -3.12
CA VAL A 273 -5.89 -9.89 -3.55
C VAL A 273 -7.15 -10.01 -2.69
N ASN A 274 -7.00 -9.87 -1.37
CA ASN A 274 -8.15 -9.94 -0.46
C ASN A 274 -9.10 -8.74 -0.63
N THR A 275 -8.58 -7.55 -0.91
CA THR A 275 -9.40 -6.36 -1.15
C THR A 275 -10.13 -6.46 -2.50
N LEU A 276 -9.49 -6.99 -3.55
CA LEU A 276 -10.13 -7.28 -4.83
C LEU A 276 -11.34 -8.21 -4.71
N LYS A 277 -11.32 -9.19 -3.79
CA LYS A 277 -12.46 -10.09 -3.53
C LYS A 277 -13.71 -9.34 -3.07
N LEU A 278 -13.58 -8.12 -2.54
CA LEU A 278 -14.70 -7.29 -2.08
C LEU A 278 -15.44 -6.60 -3.23
N ALA A 279 -14.85 -6.49 -4.41
CA ALA A 279 -15.43 -5.83 -5.58
C ALA A 279 -16.80 -6.43 -5.94
N LYS A 280 -17.78 -5.54 -6.20
CA LYS A 280 -19.15 -5.88 -6.56
C LYS A 280 -19.59 -5.29 -7.89
N LYS A 281 -18.99 -4.16 -8.29
CA LYS A 281 -19.38 -3.39 -9.49
C LYS A 281 -18.25 -3.21 -10.47
N SER A 282 -17.11 -2.64 -9.99
CA SER A 282 -16.01 -2.27 -10.86
C SER A 282 -14.64 -2.41 -10.20
N ILE A 283 -13.62 -2.68 -11.03
CA ILE A 283 -12.20 -2.59 -10.69
C ILE A 283 -11.54 -1.80 -11.82
N HIS A 284 -11.08 -0.59 -11.52
CA HIS A 284 -10.27 0.22 -12.43
C HIS A 284 -8.83 0.24 -11.95
N PHE A 285 -7.87 0.19 -12.88
CA PHE A 285 -6.47 0.22 -12.48
C PHE A 285 -5.56 0.97 -13.48
N LEU A 286 -4.50 1.54 -12.93
CA LEU A 286 -3.38 2.13 -13.65
C LEU A 286 -2.10 1.47 -13.16
N ALA A 287 -1.38 0.75 -14.03
CA ALA A 287 -0.28 -0.10 -13.61
C ALA A 287 1.00 0.15 -14.40
N PHE A 288 2.02 0.69 -13.74
CA PHE A 288 3.36 0.80 -14.32
C PHE A 288 3.93 -0.59 -14.63
N SER A 289 4.20 -1.41 -13.61
CA SER A 289 4.59 -2.80 -13.79
C SER A 289 3.55 -3.72 -13.18
N PHE A 290 3.03 -4.67 -13.98
CA PHE A 290 2.03 -5.61 -13.51
C PHE A 290 2.34 -7.02 -14.02
N THR A 291 3.00 -7.80 -13.17
CA THR A 291 3.43 -9.18 -13.45
C THR A 291 2.96 -10.17 -12.39
N HIS A 292 2.40 -9.69 -11.25
CA HIS A 292 2.01 -10.54 -10.11
C HIS A 292 0.80 -11.42 -10.45
N GLU A 293 1.02 -12.75 -10.47
CA GLU A 293 0.02 -13.73 -10.88
C GLU A 293 -1.25 -13.70 -10.02
N GLY A 294 -1.11 -13.67 -8.69
CA GLY A 294 -2.26 -13.70 -7.77
C GLY A 294 -3.17 -12.48 -7.92
N ILE A 295 -2.59 -11.27 -8.13
CA ILE A 295 -3.38 -10.04 -8.31
C ILE A 295 -4.15 -10.11 -9.62
N SER A 296 -3.49 -10.49 -10.71
CA SER A 296 -4.13 -10.57 -12.02
C SER A 296 -5.19 -11.68 -12.10
N THR A 297 -4.96 -12.82 -11.45
CA THR A 297 -5.96 -13.90 -11.35
C THR A 297 -7.20 -13.44 -10.56
N ALA A 298 -7.02 -12.75 -9.44
CA ALA A 298 -8.16 -12.21 -8.68
C ALA A 298 -9.00 -11.22 -9.49
N MET A 299 -8.39 -10.40 -10.35
CA MET A 299 -9.13 -9.51 -11.26
C MET A 299 -9.88 -10.29 -12.33
N LEU A 300 -9.25 -11.33 -12.91
CA LEU A 300 -9.90 -12.20 -13.91
C LEU A 300 -11.09 -12.97 -13.31
N ASP A 301 -10.96 -13.50 -12.11
CA ASP A 301 -12.05 -14.18 -11.39
C ASP A 301 -13.22 -13.23 -11.13
N LYS A 302 -12.95 -11.97 -10.81
CA LYS A 302 -13.98 -10.94 -10.64
C LYS A 302 -14.66 -10.59 -11.95
N HIS A 303 -13.91 -10.49 -13.04
CA HIS A 303 -14.47 -10.30 -14.37
C HIS A 303 -15.39 -11.47 -14.76
N ALA A 304 -14.94 -12.70 -14.56
CA ALA A 304 -15.76 -13.88 -14.81
C ALA A 304 -17.04 -13.94 -13.95
N ALA A 305 -17.02 -13.32 -12.77
CA ALA A 305 -18.17 -13.15 -11.89
C ALA A 305 -19.07 -11.95 -12.25
N GLY A 306 -18.81 -11.25 -13.37
CA GLY A 306 -19.63 -10.14 -13.86
C GLY A 306 -19.24 -8.75 -13.32
N VAL A 307 -18.11 -8.62 -12.62
CA VAL A 307 -17.57 -7.31 -12.21
C VAL A 307 -16.90 -6.66 -13.42
N GLU A 308 -17.15 -5.37 -13.65
CA GLU A 308 -16.44 -4.60 -14.66
C GLU A 308 -14.96 -4.47 -14.26
N VAL A 309 -14.05 -4.89 -15.12
CA VAL A 309 -12.60 -4.74 -14.90
C VAL A 309 -12.00 -4.04 -16.09
N SER A 310 -11.39 -2.88 -15.88
CA SER A 310 -10.77 -2.07 -16.94
C SER A 310 -9.46 -1.46 -16.44
N GLY A 311 -8.48 -1.30 -17.35
CA GLY A 311 -7.21 -0.74 -16.92
C GLY A 311 -6.27 -0.29 -18.03
N VAL A 312 -5.25 0.48 -17.61
CA VAL A 312 -4.17 0.92 -18.47
C VAL A 312 -2.85 0.39 -17.94
N PHE A 313 -2.09 -0.24 -18.82
CA PHE A 313 -0.74 -0.74 -18.59
C PHE A 313 0.30 0.21 -19.20
N GLU A 314 1.41 0.37 -18.52
CA GLU A 314 2.55 1.08 -19.08
C GLU A 314 3.16 0.25 -20.23
N LYS A 315 3.36 0.92 -21.36
CA LYS A 315 3.73 0.29 -22.64
C LYS A 315 5.09 -0.38 -22.61
N THR A 316 6.11 0.27 -22.05
CA THR A 316 7.48 -0.25 -22.07
C THR A 316 7.65 -1.43 -21.12
N GLN A 317 6.96 -1.43 -19.99
CA GLN A 317 6.96 -2.54 -19.03
C GLN A 317 6.21 -3.77 -19.57
N THR A 318 5.23 -3.55 -20.44
CA THR A 318 4.48 -4.62 -21.09
C THR A 318 5.31 -5.34 -22.17
N ALA A 319 6.22 -4.65 -22.84
CA ALA A 319 7.07 -5.21 -23.90
C ALA A 319 7.98 -6.37 -23.42
N ALA A 320 8.24 -6.51 -22.12
CA ALA A 320 9.07 -7.57 -21.55
C ALA A 320 8.43 -8.98 -21.58
N GLY A 321 7.18 -9.12 -22.04
CA GLY A 321 6.51 -10.42 -22.30
C GLY A 321 5.94 -11.15 -21.07
N HIS A 322 6.22 -10.68 -19.85
CA HIS A 322 5.72 -11.28 -18.59
C HIS A 322 4.57 -10.50 -17.98
N SER A 323 4.06 -9.47 -18.67
CA SER A 323 2.98 -8.63 -18.19
C SER A 323 1.64 -9.36 -18.14
N ALA A 324 0.84 -9.07 -17.12
CA ALA A 324 -0.54 -9.51 -17.01
C ALA A 324 -1.44 -8.98 -18.15
N PHE A 325 -0.99 -7.98 -18.90
CA PHE A 325 -1.69 -7.41 -20.06
C PHE A 325 -2.17 -8.47 -21.03
N PHE A 326 -1.28 -9.39 -21.43
CA PHE A 326 -1.60 -10.36 -22.49
C PHE A 326 -2.74 -11.29 -22.07
N LYS A 327 -2.68 -11.86 -20.85
CA LYS A 327 -3.75 -12.76 -20.39
C LYS A 327 -5.08 -12.03 -20.14
N MET A 328 -5.04 -10.75 -19.69
CA MET A 328 -6.24 -9.95 -19.54
C MET A 328 -6.86 -9.57 -20.89
N ARG A 329 -6.04 -9.16 -21.86
CA ARG A 329 -6.48 -8.94 -23.25
C ARG A 329 -7.10 -10.19 -23.87
N ASP A 330 -6.44 -11.34 -23.72
CA ASP A 330 -6.92 -12.61 -24.27
C ASP A 330 -8.23 -13.08 -23.61
N ALA A 331 -8.45 -12.70 -22.34
CA ALA A 331 -9.73 -12.84 -21.64
C ALA A 331 -10.76 -11.74 -22.00
N ARG A 332 -10.44 -10.86 -22.98
CA ARG A 332 -11.30 -9.77 -23.50
C ARG A 332 -11.64 -8.68 -22.47
N LEU A 333 -10.80 -8.46 -21.48
CA LEU A 333 -10.95 -7.29 -20.62
C LEU A 333 -10.62 -6.01 -21.42
N PRO A 334 -11.30 -4.89 -21.17
CA PRO A 334 -10.98 -3.59 -21.75
C PRO A 334 -9.69 -3.03 -21.12
N VAL A 335 -8.56 -3.58 -21.53
CA VAL A 335 -7.21 -3.17 -21.10
C VAL A 335 -6.46 -2.57 -22.27
N PHE A 336 -5.73 -1.49 -22.00
CA PHE A 336 -5.05 -0.69 -23.01
C PHE A 336 -3.59 -0.46 -22.60
N LEU A 337 -2.73 -0.24 -23.60
CA LEU A 337 -1.40 0.31 -23.37
C LEU A 337 -1.52 1.83 -23.26
N ASP A 338 -0.72 2.44 -22.40
CA ASP A 338 -0.76 3.89 -22.22
C ASP A 338 -0.30 4.67 -23.47
N GLY A 339 -0.71 5.92 -23.54
CA GLY A 339 -0.36 6.83 -24.64
C GLY A 339 0.64 7.92 -24.25
N ASN A 340 1.18 7.91 -23.04
CA ASN A 340 2.20 8.87 -22.63
C ASN A 340 3.51 8.57 -23.38
N PRO A 341 4.15 9.55 -24.04
CA PRO A 341 5.43 9.36 -24.71
C PRO A 341 6.60 9.06 -23.76
N ARG A 342 6.39 9.23 -22.44
CA ARG A 342 7.29 8.85 -21.36
C ARG A 342 6.68 7.65 -20.62
N ASN A 343 6.38 7.75 -19.34
CA ASN A 343 5.84 6.63 -18.58
C ASN A 343 4.50 6.95 -17.91
N MET A 344 3.55 6.06 -18.04
CA MET A 344 2.41 6.02 -17.14
C MET A 344 2.85 5.28 -15.86
N HIS A 345 3.22 6.05 -14.82
CA HIS A 345 3.94 5.53 -13.66
C HIS A 345 3.06 5.29 -12.43
N HIS A 346 1.76 5.34 -12.56
CA HIS A 346 0.82 5.00 -11.50
C HIS A 346 0.92 3.54 -11.05
N LYS A 347 0.56 3.28 -9.79
CA LYS A 347 0.32 1.97 -9.19
C LYS A 347 -0.96 2.10 -8.38
N VAL A 348 -2.09 2.03 -9.06
CA VAL A 348 -3.41 2.37 -8.53
C VAL A 348 -4.41 1.29 -8.88
N ILE A 349 -5.25 0.92 -7.92
CA ILE A 349 -6.47 0.14 -8.14
C ILE A 349 -7.62 0.85 -7.42
N ILE A 350 -8.73 1.04 -8.11
CA ILE A 350 -9.96 1.63 -7.59
C ILE A 350 -11.05 0.56 -7.64
N ILE A 351 -11.70 0.30 -6.52
CA ILE A 351 -12.72 -0.75 -6.42
C ILE A 351 -14.06 -0.09 -6.05
N ASP A 352 -15.06 -0.30 -6.89
CA ASP A 352 -16.46 0.14 -6.71
C ASP A 352 -16.58 1.67 -6.48
N SER A 353 -15.54 2.47 -6.86
CA SER A 353 -15.40 3.91 -6.53
C SER A 353 -15.51 4.20 -5.02
N GLU A 354 -15.17 3.21 -4.19
CA GLU A 354 -15.24 3.29 -2.72
C GLU A 354 -13.89 2.98 -2.04
N ILE A 355 -13.03 2.15 -2.67
CA ILE A 355 -11.76 1.71 -2.10
C ILE A 355 -10.65 2.04 -3.08
N LEU A 356 -9.62 2.72 -2.59
CA LEU A 356 -8.41 3.04 -3.33
C LEU A 356 -7.23 2.25 -2.79
N ILE A 357 -6.46 1.63 -3.67
CA ILE A 357 -5.15 1.05 -3.39
C ILE A 357 -4.11 1.94 -4.07
N VAL A 358 -3.15 2.46 -3.30
CA VAL A 358 -2.15 3.43 -3.77
C VAL A 358 -0.85 3.31 -2.97
N GLY A 359 0.27 3.72 -3.57
CA GLY A 359 1.59 3.73 -2.92
C GLY A 359 2.72 3.61 -3.95
N SER A 360 3.88 3.12 -3.49
CA SER A 360 5.02 2.85 -4.36
C SER A 360 4.97 1.44 -4.99
N PHE A 361 4.11 0.56 -4.49
CA PHE A 361 4.06 -0.86 -4.75
C PHE A 361 3.70 -1.17 -6.21
N ASN A 362 4.66 -1.62 -7.02
CA ASN A 362 4.39 -2.22 -8.32
C ASN A 362 3.68 -3.56 -8.13
N PHE A 363 2.75 -3.91 -9.04
CA PHE A 363 2.02 -5.19 -8.94
C PHE A 363 2.90 -6.34 -9.44
N SER A 364 4.01 -6.60 -8.73
CA SER A 364 5.03 -7.57 -9.11
C SER A 364 5.53 -8.39 -7.90
N ASP A 365 6.08 -9.57 -8.19
CA ASP A 365 6.70 -10.41 -7.16
C ASP A 365 7.91 -9.74 -6.49
N SER A 366 8.70 -8.96 -7.24
CA SER A 366 9.83 -8.23 -6.68
C SER A 366 9.39 -7.19 -5.66
N ALA A 367 8.28 -6.49 -5.93
CA ALA A 367 7.70 -5.53 -5.00
C ALA A 367 7.23 -6.21 -3.70
N ASP A 368 6.65 -7.42 -3.78
CA ASP A 368 6.14 -8.15 -2.60
C ASP A 368 7.24 -8.83 -1.78
N LYS A 369 8.30 -9.35 -2.46
CA LYS A 369 9.24 -10.30 -1.85
C LYS A 369 10.65 -9.76 -1.64
N SER A 370 11.02 -8.66 -2.28
CA SER A 370 12.41 -8.20 -2.33
C SER A 370 12.60 -6.72 -2.01
N ASN A 371 11.81 -5.84 -2.63
CA ASN A 371 11.95 -4.41 -2.50
C ASN A 371 11.39 -3.88 -1.18
N ASP A 372 11.81 -2.66 -0.82
CA ASP A 372 11.12 -1.86 0.19
C ASP A 372 10.06 -0.98 -0.48
N GLU A 373 8.80 -1.30 -0.25
CA GLU A 373 7.64 -0.60 -0.80
C GLU A 373 6.67 -0.20 0.31
N ASN A 374 5.77 0.71 0.01
CA ASN A 374 4.62 1.02 0.84
C ASN A 374 3.32 0.92 0.05
N LEU A 375 2.26 0.55 0.74
CA LEU A 375 0.91 0.41 0.23
C LEU A 375 -0.09 0.99 1.23
N LEU A 376 -1.04 1.78 0.72
CA LEU A 376 -2.23 2.21 1.44
C LEU A 376 -3.47 1.63 0.76
N ILE A 377 -4.43 1.18 1.57
CA ILE A 377 -5.80 0.88 1.15
C ILE A 377 -6.69 1.89 1.85
N ILE A 378 -7.32 2.78 1.09
CA ILE A 378 -8.07 3.92 1.59
C ILE A 378 -9.56 3.74 1.26
N TYR A 379 -10.41 3.79 2.26
CA TYR A 379 -11.86 3.65 2.14
C TYR A 379 -12.51 5.04 2.19
N ASN A 380 -12.49 5.76 1.05
CA ASN A 380 -13.04 7.10 0.94
C ASN A 380 -13.51 7.38 -0.49
N ARG A 381 -14.83 7.64 -0.66
CA ARG A 381 -15.43 7.89 -1.97
C ARG A 381 -14.92 9.17 -2.63
N GLY A 382 -14.67 10.21 -1.85
CA GLY A 382 -14.18 11.48 -2.38
C GLY A 382 -12.77 11.35 -2.94
N VAL A 383 -11.89 10.61 -2.23
CA VAL A 383 -10.56 10.28 -2.72
C VAL A 383 -10.65 9.40 -3.97
N CYS A 384 -11.50 8.36 -3.96
CA CYS A 384 -11.72 7.51 -5.14
C CYS A 384 -12.20 8.30 -6.35
N ALA A 385 -13.12 9.27 -6.17
CA ALA A 385 -13.61 10.10 -7.26
C ALA A 385 -12.49 10.87 -7.97
N LYS A 386 -11.53 11.43 -7.23
CA LYS A 386 -10.34 12.10 -7.83
C LYS A 386 -9.47 11.13 -8.64
N PHE A 387 -9.29 9.91 -8.14
CA PHE A 387 -8.53 8.88 -8.88
C PHE A 387 -9.30 8.31 -10.07
N GLU A 388 -10.65 8.28 -10.02
CA GLU A 388 -11.49 7.94 -11.18
C GLU A 388 -11.38 9.00 -12.28
N GLU A 389 -11.38 10.28 -11.93
CA GLU A 389 -11.15 11.38 -12.89
C GLU A 389 -9.80 11.20 -13.61
N GLU A 390 -8.73 10.90 -12.85
CA GLU A 390 -7.40 10.63 -13.42
C GLU A 390 -7.40 9.35 -14.26
N PHE A 391 -8.06 8.27 -13.79
CA PHE A 391 -8.20 7.04 -14.56
C PHE A 391 -8.86 7.29 -15.92
N GLN A 392 -9.99 8.01 -15.96
CA GLN A 392 -10.71 8.30 -17.20
C GLN A 392 -9.86 9.15 -18.17
N LYS A 393 -9.08 10.10 -17.64
CA LYS A 393 -8.17 10.90 -18.42
C LYS A 393 -7.06 10.06 -19.08
N VAL A 394 -6.38 9.22 -18.29
CA VAL A 394 -5.33 8.33 -18.80
C VAL A 394 -5.90 7.28 -19.75
N LEU A 395 -7.08 6.72 -19.45
CA LEU A 395 -7.78 5.77 -20.32
C LEU A 395 -8.16 6.39 -21.67
N LYS A 396 -8.63 7.64 -21.69
CA LYS A 396 -8.93 8.35 -22.92
C LYS A 396 -7.70 8.47 -23.83
N ILE A 397 -6.58 8.92 -23.26
CA ILE A 397 -5.30 9.04 -23.97
C ILE A 397 -4.83 7.67 -24.48
N ALA A 398 -4.96 6.64 -23.66
CA ALA A 398 -4.59 5.26 -24.03
C ALA A 398 -5.44 4.75 -25.21
N ARG A 399 -6.76 4.98 -25.22
CA ARG A 399 -7.66 4.60 -26.33
C ARG A 399 -7.32 5.34 -27.63
N GLU A 400 -7.02 6.63 -27.55
CA GLU A 400 -6.62 7.45 -28.70
C GLU A 400 -5.29 6.98 -29.30
N ALA A 401 -4.36 6.50 -28.48
CA ALA A 401 -3.07 5.97 -28.91
C ALA A 401 -3.14 4.53 -29.46
N ASN A 402 -4.22 3.78 -29.19
CA ASN A 402 -4.43 2.38 -29.60
C ASN A 402 -5.85 2.23 -30.19
N PRO A 403 -6.12 2.83 -31.37
CA PRO A 403 -7.44 2.85 -32.00
C PRO A 403 -7.94 1.48 -32.44
#